data_91ff8299c7ecbaaec873202d99b98a57
#
_entry.id   91ff8299c7ecbaaec873202d99b98a57
#
_cell.length_a   1.000
_cell.length_b   1.000
_cell.length_c   1.000
_cell.angle_alpha   90.00
_cell.angle_beta   90.00
_cell.angle_gamma   90.00
#
_symmetry.space_group_name_H-M   'P 1'
#
loop_
_entity.id
_entity.type
_entity.pdbx_description
1 polymer ?
#
loop_
_entity_poly.entity_id
_entity_poly.type
_entity_poly.pdbx_seq_one_letter_code
_entity_poly.pdbx_strand_id
1 'polypeptide(L)'
;MSKIVIPEGYKTPLSVYEMQRAIEFIKGNFQVNLGQALNLRRVSAPLFVDENSGLNDNLNGVERPVSFDIPDVGTTAQVVHSLAKWKRLALKKYEFNVGKGLFTDMNAIRRDEEVDNTHSIYVDQWDWEKVISREDRTEDYLRQT
;
A
#
# COMPACT_ATOMS: atom_id res chain seq x y z
N MET A 1 -0.46 -12.60 -24.26
CA MET A 1 0.77 -13.37 -23.94
C MET A 1 1.45 -12.66 -22.79
N SER A 2 1.99 -13.41 -21.83
CA SER A 2 2.75 -12.81 -20.71
C SER A 2 3.94 -12.01 -21.26
N LYS A 3 4.13 -10.78 -20.73
CA LYS A 3 5.29 -9.92 -21.04
C LYS A 3 6.50 -10.25 -20.15
N ILE A 4 6.45 -11.39 -19.44
CA ILE A 4 7.55 -11.83 -18.56
C ILE A 4 8.71 -12.32 -19.45
N VAL A 5 9.86 -11.72 -19.25
CA VAL A 5 11.12 -12.08 -19.92
C VAL A 5 12.06 -12.72 -18.91
N ILE A 6 12.46 -13.94 -19.16
CA ILE A 6 13.47 -14.65 -18.36
C ILE A 6 14.70 -14.83 -19.26
N PRO A 7 15.83 -14.20 -18.95
CA PRO A 7 17.06 -14.39 -19.73
C PRO A 7 17.50 -15.85 -19.74
N GLU A 8 18.05 -16.30 -20.86
CA GLU A 8 18.60 -17.65 -20.96
C GLU A 8 19.69 -17.87 -19.91
N GLY A 9 19.63 -19.00 -19.23
CA GLY A 9 20.58 -19.33 -18.16
C GLY A 9 20.36 -18.60 -16.84
N TYR A 10 19.31 -17.77 -16.71
CA TYR A 10 19.03 -17.12 -15.44
C TYR A 10 18.76 -18.13 -14.33
N LYS A 11 19.43 -17.91 -13.19
CA LYS A 11 19.18 -18.64 -11.95
C LYS A 11 18.94 -17.64 -10.83
N THR A 12 17.91 -17.88 -10.02
CA THR A 12 17.68 -17.05 -8.84
C THR A 12 18.87 -17.16 -7.88
N PRO A 13 19.37 -16.04 -7.33
CA PRO A 13 20.49 -16.06 -6.38
C PRO A 13 20.11 -16.62 -5.01
N LEU A 14 18.83 -16.67 -4.69
CA LEU A 14 18.31 -17.12 -3.40
C LEU A 14 17.34 -18.30 -3.61
N SER A 15 17.41 -19.29 -2.73
CA SER A 15 16.34 -20.27 -2.58
C SER A 15 15.05 -19.60 -2.06
N VAL A 16 13.92 -20.27 -2.18
CA VAL A 16 12.63 -19.77 -1.67
C VAL A 16 12.73 -19.49 -0.16
N TYR A 17 13.39 -20.36 0.60
CA TYR A 17 13.58 -20.18 2.05
C TYR A 17 14.43 -18.93 2.37
N GLU A 18 15.55 -18.76 1.67
CA GLU A 18 16.41 -17.58 1.84
C GLU A 18 15.69 -16.28 1.44
N MET A 19 14.87 -16.32 0.40
CA MET A 19 14.04 -15.20 0.00
C MET A 19 13.04 -14.83 1.10
N GLN A 20 12.36 -15.79 1.73
CA GLN A 20 11.45 -15.51 2.83
C GLN A 20 12.17 -14.90 4.03
N ARG A 21 13.36 -15.39 4.38
CA ARG A 21 14.21 -14.79 5.42
C ARG A 21 14.64 -13.36 5.09
N ALA A 22 14.97 -13.10 3.84
CA ALA A 22 15.34 -11.76 3.38
C ALA A 22 14.13 -10.79 3.49
N ILE A 23 12.94 -11.24 3.12
CA ILE A 23 11.70 -10.45 3.26
C ILE A 23 11.44 -10.14 4.74
N GLU A 24 11.51 -11.14 5.63
CA GLU A 24 11.35 -10.94 7.08
C GLU A 24 12.34 -9.92 7.62
N PHE A 25 13.62 -10.06 7.28
CA PHE A 25 14.67 -9.13 7.70
C PHE A 25 14.41 -7.70 7.20
N ILE A 26 14.09 -7.54 5.92
CA ILE A 26 13.82 -6.22 5.33
C ILE A 26 12.58 -5.60 6.00
N LYS A 27 11.48 -6.36 6.10
CA LYS A 27 10.25 -5.85 6.72
C LYS A 27 10.47 -5.44 8.18
N GLY A 28 11.15 -6.27 8.96
CA GLY A 28 11.43 -5.98 10.37
C GLY A 28 12.27 -4.73 10.57
N ASN A 29 13.35 -4.58 9.81
CA ASN A 29 14.25 -3.44 9.97
C ASN A 29 13.70 -2.15 9.33
N PHE A 30 13.17 -2.24 8.11
CA PHE A 30 12.73 -1.07 7.38
C PHE A 30 11.56 -0.36 8.06
N GLN A 31 10.56 -1.11 8.55
CA GLN A 31 9.41 -0.49 9.21
C GLN A 31 9.79 0.29 10.49
N VAL A 32 10.77 -0.21 11.24
CA VAL A 32 11.26 0.49 12.44
C VAL A 32 11.96 1.79 12.04
N ASN A 33 12.88 1.71 11.08
CA ASN A 33 13.64 2.86 10.60
C ASN A 33 12.72 3.89 9.94
N LEU A 34 11.77 3.48 9.09
CA LEU A 34 10.78 4.36 8.47
C LEU A 34 9.94 5.09 9.53
N GLY A 35 9.44 4.33 10.52
CA GLY A 35 8.64 4.90 11.61
C GLY A 35 9.41 5.95 12.40
N GLN A 36 10.70 5.73 12.66
CA GLN A 36 11.56 6.67 13.38
C GLN A 36 11.92 7.88 12.51
N ALA A 37 12.39 7.66 11.29
CA ALA A 37 12.88 8.72 10.41
C ALA A 37 11.78 9.73 10.05
N LEU A 38 10.56 9.26 9.79
CA LEU A 38 9.44 10.10 9.35
C LEU A 38 8.44 10.41 10.47
N ASN A 39 8.67 9.96 11.69
CA ASN A 39 7.74 10.10 12.82
C ASN A 39 6.36 9.49 12.54
N LEU A 40 6.36 8.23 12.10
CA LEU A 40 5.16 7.49 11.75
C LEU A 40 4.80 6.45 12.81
N ARG A 41 3.50 6.14 12.91
CA ARG A 41 2.98 5.04 13.72
C ARG A 41 2.36 3.98 12.82
N ARG A 42 2.66 2.72 13.10
CA ARG A 42 2.01 1.62 12.40
C ARG A 42 0.52 1.57 12.78
N VAL A 43 -0.33 1.43 11.77
CA VAL A 43 -1.76 1.18 11.93
C VAL A 43 -2.16 -0.02 11.08
N SER A 44 -3.26 -0.67 11.43
CA SER A 44 -3.85 -1.72 10.61
C SER A 44 -4.78 -1.09 9.58
N ALA A 45 -4.58 -1.43 8.32
CA ALA A 45 -5.43 -0.99 7.23
C ALA A 45 -6.47 -2.06 6.86
N PRO A 46 -7.60 -1.66 6.27
CA PRO A 46 -8.57 -2.61 5.74
C PRO A 46 -8.03 -3.28 4.46
N LEU A 47 -8.36 -4.55 4.28
CA LEU A 47 -8.16 -5.26 3.02
C LEU A 47 -9.22 -4.87 1.98
N PHE A 48 -10.42 -4.55 2.43
CA PHE A 48 -11.55 -4.16 1.60
C PHE A 48 -12.34 -3.02 2.27
N VAL A 49 -13.10 -2.31 1.48
CA VAL A 49 -13.96 -1.22 1.92
C VAL A 49 -15.35 -1.36 1.28
N ASP A 50 -16.37 -0.76 1.89
CA ASP A 50 -17.69 -0.64 1.29
C ASP A 50 -17.58 0.16 -0.02
N GLU A 51 -18.23 -0.31 -1.08
CA GLU A 51 -18.20 0.34 -2.41
C GLU A 51 -18.74 1.76 -2.36
N ASN A 52 -19.74 2.03 -1.49
CA ASN A 52 -20.37 3.34 -1.34
C ASN A 52 -19.56 4.30 -0.47
N SER A 53 -18.51 3.82 0.21
CA SER A 53 -17.66 4.65 1.06
C SER A 53 -16.83 5.69 0.28
N GLY A 54 -16.59 5.44 -1.00
CA GLY A 54 -15.70 6.25 -1.84
C GLY A 54 -14.22 6.16 -1.45
N LEU A 55 -13.86 5.21 -0.55
CA LEU A 55 -12.49 5.08 -0.02
C LEU A 55 -11.57 4.24 -0.90
N ASN A 56 -12.12 3.42 -1.80
CA ASN A 56 -11.29 2.73 -2.76
C ASN A 56 -10.76 3.71 -3.82
N ASP A 57 -9.55 3.48 -4.28
CA ASP A 57 -8.95 4.29 -5.33
C ASP A 57 -9.31 3.72 -6.71
N ASN A 58 -9.70 4.59 -7.63
CA ASN A 58 -10.03 4.17 -8.99
C ASN A 58 -8.79 4.08 -9.90
N LEU A 59 -7.58 4.27 -9.35
CA LEU A 59 -6.32 4.31 -10.13
C LEU A 59 -6.45 5.25 -11.34
N ASN A 60 -6.41 4.69 -12.56
CA ASN A 60 -6.60 5.46 -13.81
C ASN A 60 -8.09 5.62 -14.20
N GLY A 61 -9.01 5.03 -13.43
CA GLY A 61 -10.45 5.12 -13.65
C GLY A 61 -11.05 4.05 -14.58
N VAL A 62 -10.23 3.11 -15.05
CA VAL A 62 -10.65 2.00 -15.94
C VAL A 62 -10.53 0.63 -15.23
N GLU A 63 -9.73 0.54 -14.18
CA GLU A 63 -9.51 -0.69 -13.42
C GLU A 63 -10.74 -1.02 -12.58
N ARG A 64 -11.14 -2.28 -12.64
CA ARG A 64 -12.29 -2.81 -11.92
C ARG A 64 -11.82 -3.44 -10.60
N PRO A 65 -12.43 -3.12 -9.46
CA PRO A 65 -12.11 -3.77 -8.20
C PRO A 65 -12.56 -5.24 -8.20
N VAL A 66 -11.92 -6.05 -7.38
CA VAL A 66 -12.47 -7.34 -6.97
C VAL A 66 -13.53 -7.06 -5.92
N SER A 67 -14.78 -7.44 -6.19
CA SER A 67 -15.92 -7.16 -5.33
C SER A 67 -16.57 -8.46 -4.86
N PHE A 68 -17.18 -8.40 -3.68
CA PHE A 68 -17.99 -9.48 -3.11
C PHE A 68 -19.11 -8.88 -2.25
N ASP A 69 -20.20 -9.60 -2.14
CA ASP A 69 -21.32 -9.21 -1.29
C ASP A 69 -21.08 -9.56 0.18
N ILE A 70 -21.64 -8.73 1.07
CA ILE A 70 -21.69 -8.99 2.53
C ILE A 70 -23.18 -9.06 2.91
N PRO A 71 -23.78 -10.26 2.90
CA PRO A 71 -25.24 -10.42 3.10
C PRO A 71 -25.73 -9.84 4.43
N ASP A 72 -24.96 -10.03 5.51
CA ASP A 72 -25.36 -9.58 6.86
C ASP A 72 -25.47 -8.05 6.97
N VAL A 73 -24.79 -7.31 6.10
CA VAL A 73 -24.78 -5.84 6.10
C VAL A 73 -25.56 -5.29 4.91
N GLY A 74 -25.88 -6.13 3.92
CA GLY A 74 -26.60 -5.76 2.70
C GLY A 74 -25.83 -4.81 1.80
N THR A 75 -24.49 -4.94 1.75
CA THR A 75 -23.62 -4.10 0.93
C THR A 75 -22.64 -4.93 0.11
N THR A 76 -22.02 -4.30 -0.89
CA THR A 76 -20.90 -4.83 -1.65
C THR A 76 -19.60 -4.27 -1.11
N ALA A 77 -18.63 -5.14 -0.85
CA ALA A 77 -17.28 -4.75 -0.50
C ALA A 77 -16.36 -4.85 -1.73
N GLN A 78 -15.35 -3.98 -1.73
CA GLN A 78 -14.31 -3.95 -2.76
C GLN A 78 -12.93 -4.12 -2.11
N VAL A 79 -12.15 -5.08 -2.60
CA VAL A 79 -10.73 -5.18 -2.24
C VAL A 79 -10.02 -3.93 -2.70
N VAL A 80 -9.21 -3.33 -1.84
CA VAL A 80 -8.57 -2.05 -2.12
C VAL A 80 -7.56 -2.16 -3.27
N HIS A 81 -7.54 -1.14 -4.14
CA HIS A 81 -6.49 -0.92 -5.13
C HIS A 81 -5.31 -0.13 -4.55
N SER A 82 -5.62 0.83 -3.69
CA SER A 82 -4.68 1.62 -2.91
C SER A 82 -5.34 2.14 -1.64
N LEU A 83 -4.53 2.61 -0.69
CA LEU A 83 -5.02 3.16 0.57
C LEU A 83 -4.92 4.70 0.63
N ALA A 84 -4.69 5.39 -0.48
CA ALA A 84 -4.46 6.83 -0.49
C ALA A 84 -5.60 7.62 0.18
N LYS A 85 -6.85 7.33 -0.19
CA LYS A 85 -8.03 7.99 0.39
C LYS A 85 -8.26 7.55 1.84
N TRP A 86 -8.13 6.25 2.11
CA TRP A 86 -8.32 5.70 3.45
C TRP A 86 -7.29 6.26 4.45
N LYS A 87 -6.01 6.37 4.09
CA LYS A 87 -4.97 6.93 4.96
C LYS A 87 -5.31 8.35 5.40
N ARG A 88 -5.76 9.21 4.49
CA ARG A 88 -6.18 10.58 4.82
C ARG A 88 -7.36 10.61 5.80
N LEU A 89 -8.34 9.73 5.60
CA LEU A 89 -9.44 9.56 6.56
C LEU A 89 -8.92 9.06 7.91
N ALA A 90 -8.01 8.08 7.90
CA ALA A 90 -7.42 7.50 9.10
C ALA A 90 -6.61 8.53 9.91
N LEU A 91 -5.81 9.39 9.25
CA LEU A 91 -5.10 10.48 9.90
C LEU A 91 -6.06 11.39 10.69
N LYS A 92 -7.20 11.74 10.09
CA LYS A 92 -8.24 12.54 10.76
C LYS A 92 -8.92 11.77 11.88
N LYS A 93 -9.34 10.53 11.62
CA LYS A 93 -10.08 9.69 12.57
C LYS A 93 -9.26 9.33 13.81
N TYR A 94 -7.96 9.14 13.64
CA TYR A 94 -7.03 8.79 14.71
C TYR A 94 -6.33 10.02 15.31
N GLU A 95 -6.77 11.21 14.92
CA GLU A 95 -6.32 12.50 15.48
C GLU A 95 -4.81 12.73 15.41
N PHE A 96 -4.20 12.39 14.27
CA PHE A 96 -2.78 12.65 14.05
C PHE A 96 -2.50 14.15 13.93
N ASN A 97 -1.58 14.64 14.73
CA ASN A 97 -1.14 16.03 14.72
C ASN A 97 -0.14 16.31 13.60
N VAL A 98 0.04 17.59 13.27
CA VAL A 98 1.10 18.05 12.34
C VAL A 98 2.48 17.51 12.76
N GLY A 99 3.25 17.07 11.78
CA GLY A 99 4.56 16.45 11.96
C GLY A 99 4.51 14.96 12.30
N LYS A 100 3.34 14.37 12.47
CA LYS A 100 3.13 12.92 12.71
C LYS A 100 2.38 12.27 11.56
N GLY A 101 2.57 10.98 11.39
CA GLY A 101 1.89 10.23 10.36
C GLY A 101 1.68 8.77 10.72
N LEU A 102 1.08 8.06 9.79
CA LEU A 102 0.87 6.62 9.87
C LEU A 102 1.62 5.89 8.74
N PHE A 103 1.94 4.65 8.99
CA PHE A 103 2.27 3.69 7.95
C PHE A 103 1.52 2.38 8.19
N THR A 104 1.36 1.60 7.15
CA THR A 104 0.67 0.32 7.20
C THR A 104 1.25 -0.67 6.20
N ASP A 105 1.14 -1.96 6.52
CA ASP A 105 1.27 -3.01 5.53
C ASP A 105 -0.02 -3.05 4.71
N MET A 106 0.11 -3.00 3.40
CA MET A 106 -1.01 -3.01 2.48
C MET A 106 -0.93 -4.25 1.59
N ASN A 107 -2.05 -4.95 1.50
CA ASN A 107 -2.27 -5.95 0.45
C ASN A 107 -3.36 -5.44 -0.48
N ALA A 108 -3.14 -5.53 -1.77
CA ALA A 108 -4.10 -5.12 -2.79
C ALA A 108 -4.18 -6.14 -3.92
N ILE A 109 -5.32 -6.13 -4.62
CA ILE A 109 -5.51 -6.93 -5.83
C ILE A 109 -5.86 -5.98 -6.97
N ARG A 110 -5.01 -5.97 -8.00
CA ARG A 110 -5.18 -5.22 -9.24
C ARG A 110 -5.54 -6.17 -10.36
N ARG A 111 -6.82 -6.55 -10.42
CA ARG A 111 -7.29 -7.61 -11.32
C ARG A 111 -7.05 -7.35 -12.81
N ASP A 112 -7.01 -6.10 -13.22
CA ASP A 112 -6.86 -5.67 -14.60
C ASP A 112 -5.40 -5.25 -14.92
N GLU A 113 -4.43 -5.59 -14.04
CA GLU A 113 -3.02 -5.27 -14.23
C GLU A 113 -2.42 -6.06 -15.42
N GLU A 114 -1.66 -5.40 -16.26
CA GLU A 114 -0.80 -6.06 -17.25
C GLU A 114 0.44 -6.64 -16.58
N VAL A 115 0.45 -7.96 -16.38
CA VAL A 115 1.53 -8.67 -15.70
C VAL A 115 2.79 -8.70 -16.57
N ASP A 116 3.91 -8.23 -15.99
CA ASP A 116 5.25 -8.29 -16.56
C ASP A 116 6.31 -8.57 -15.46
N ASN A 117 7.58 -8.30 -15.72
CA ASN A 117 8.65 -8.54 -14.74
C ASN A 117 8.57 -7.64 -13.49
N THR A 118 7.82 -6.54 -13.55
CA THR A 118 7.72 -5.53 -12.49
C THR A 118 6.30 -5.29 -11.99
N HIS A 119 5.29 -5.80 -12.70
CA HIS A 119 3.88 -5.64 -12.35
C HIS A 119 3.22 -6.97 -12.04
N SER A 120 2.47 -7.01 -10.95
CA SER A 120 1.76 -8.20 -10.48
C SER A 120 0.30 -7.86 -10.13
N ILE A 121 -0.58 -8.83 -10.26
CA ILE A 121 -1.99 -8.73 -9.83
C ILE A 121 -2.07 -8.54 -8.31
N TYR A 122 -1.19 -9.19 -7.55
CA TYR A 122 -1.12 -9.06 -6.09
C TYR A 122 -0.01 -8.06 -5.71
N VAL A 123 -0.35 -7.16 -4.80
CA VAL A 123 0.55 -6.14 -4.28
C VAL A 123 0.69 -6.32 -2.76
N ASP A 124 1.93 -6.39 -2.29
CA ASP A 124 2.32 -6.37 -0.88
C ASP A 124 3.33 -5.23 -0.71
N GLN A 125 2.93 -4.14 -0.06
CA GLN A 125 3.76 -2.95 0.08
C GLN A 125 3.55 -2.26 1.41
N TRP A 126 4.51 -1.42 1.84
CA TRP A 126 4.24 -0.39 2.83
C TRP A 126 3.65 0.83 2.14
N ASP A 127 2.72 1.44 2.84
CA ASP A 127 2.12 2.69 2.42
C ASP A 127 2.07 3.64 3.63
N TRP A 128 2.36 4.92 3.42
CA TRP A 128 2.42 5.88 4.51
C TRP A 128 1.79 7.21 4.11
N GLU A 129 1.40 8.00 5.13
CA GLU A 129 0.87 9.34 4.99
C GLU A 129 1.24 10.14 6.24
N LYS A 130 1.63 11.41 6.08
CA LYS A 130 2.04 12.30 7.17
C LYS A 130 1.29 13.61 7.12
N VAL A 131 0.87 14.11 8.29
CA VAL A 131 0.24 15.42 8.40
C VAL A 131 1.33 16.49 8.38
N ILE A 132 1.24 17.41 7.44
CA ILE A 132 2.10 18.57 7.36
C ILE A 132 1.26 19.85 7.45
N SER A 133 1.85 20.94 7.90
CA SER A 133 1.20 22.24 7.85
C SER A 133 1.19 22.77 6.41
N ARG A 134 0.46 23.84 6.16
CA ARG A 134 0.44 24.49 4.84
C ARG A 134 1.78 25.15 4.53
N GLU A 135 2.42 25.67 5.55
CA GLU A 135 3.73 26.32 5.52
C GLU A 135 4.86 25.32 5.21
N ASP A 136 4.72 24.06 5.65
CA ASP A 136 5.69 22.99 5.40
C ASP A 136 5.68 22.51 3.93
N ARG A 137 4.72 22.96 3.11
CA ARG A 137 4.62 22.52 1.72
C ARG A 137 5.66 23.23 0.83
N THR A 138 6.91 22.91 1.05
CA THR A 138 8.09 23.50 0.40
C THR A 138 8.98 22.40 -0.20
N GLU A 139 9.85 22.78 -1.13
CA GLU A 139 10.87 21.87 -1.68
C GLU A 139 11.87 21.43 -0.61
N ASP A 140 12.20 22.29 0.34
CA ASP A 140 13.14 21.97 1.41
C ASP A 140 12.55 20.89 2.33
N TYR A 141 11.27 20.97 2.66
CA TYR A 141 10.60 19.91 3.42
C TYR A 141 10.57 18.59 2.65
N LEU A 142 10.30 18.64 1.34
CA LEU A 142 10.32 17.45 0.49
C LEU A 142 11.70 16.77 0.46
N ARG A 143 12.79 17.57 0.44
CA ARG A 143 14.16 17.03 0.47
C ARG A 143 14.55 16.43 1.81
N GLN A 144 13.90 16.84 2.90
CA GLN A 144 14.11 16.31 4.26
C GLN A 144 13.31 15.04 4.53
N THR A 145 12.30 14.73 3.67
CA THR A 145 11.45 13.55 3.75
C THR A 145 11.97 12.43 2.86
#